data_6d1bbfae5b7adadb05fa948b5bc181cc
#
_entry.id   6d1bbfae5b7adadb05fa948b5bc181cc
#
_cell.length_a   1.000
_cell.length_b   1.000
_cell.length_c   1.000
_cell.angle_alpha   90.00
_cell.angle_beta   90.00
_cell.angle_gamma   90.00
#
_symmetry.space_group_name_H-M   'P 1'
#
loop_
_entity.id
_entity.type
_entity.pdbx_description
1 polymer ?
#
loop_
_entity_poly.entity_id
_entity_poly.type
_entity_poly.pdbx_seq_one_letter_code
_entity_poly.pdbx_strand_id
1 'polypeptide(L)'
;MDWRRVSVLAGIVMAMLVSAMDTTIINTTMPTIAEELGQFHLYAWTFASYMIFTTVLAPIAGRLSDMYGRKKVLLAGLVLFLLGSLLCGAAQSMVQLVLFRAVQGIGAGIMNPFPAIIAGDLFSVEKRGRIQALFTAMWGLSGVIAPLLGSLFVEYWTWRWIFFVNIPICIVSILLLLPYREVYQPRPAAIDYAGTVLFTAGVSLLLMTTVVESGIALYAAGGLALLVLFVQWERRHASPLLPLNLFRNRQVTWINVNGFLANAALFGASTYLPYYLQDQGWSIFMSGVAMLGMTGGWMIASVPAGRWILNYGYRPLIVLGNLLQVVSAAMFLLLGTFNDFWFVLILSFPLGIAFGMLSTVSIIGVQQLVAPDQKGVSTSLQMFARNIGTTFGVTLMGAMLAKAPEVAEGFRWMFLYGTAGSLVSLATAFLIRGGRPAREVNAGA
;
A
#
# COMPACT_ATOMS: atom_id res chain seq x y z
N MET A 1 -21.02 -22.11 13.26
CA MET A 1 -20.82 -20.65 13.12
C MET A 1 -22.14 -20.08 12.63
N ASP A 2 -22.67 -19.04 13.26
CA ASP A 2 -23.93 -18.41 12.84
C ASP A 2 -23.79 -17.93 11.38
N TRP A 3 -24.77 -18.26 10.52
CA TRP A 3 -24.74 -17.93 9.10
C TRP A 3 -24.48 -16.44 8.84
N ARG A 4 -24.97 -15.57 9.72
CA ARG A 4 -24.74 -14.11 9.66
C ARG A 4 -23.26 -13.76 9.81
N ARG A 5 -22.54 -14.41 10.72
CA ARG A 5 -21.09 -14.19 10.89
C ARG A 5 -20.30 -14.69 9.69
N VAL A 6 -20.74 -15.80 9.06
CA VAL A 6 -20.14 -16.31 7.84
C VAL A 6 -20.35 -15.33 6.69
N SER A 7 -21.57 -14.84 6.51
CA SER A 7 -21.93 -13.86 5.48
C SER A 7 -21.11 -12.58 5.62
N VAL A 8 -21.00 -12.03 6.83
CA VAL A 8 -20.22 -10.81 7.10
C VAL A 8 -18.73 -11.04 6.82
N LEU A 9 -18.18 -12.17 7.25
CA LEU A 9 -16.79 -12.52 6.96
C LEU A 9 -16.53 -12.63 5.46
N ALA A 10 -17.41 -13.30 4.73
CA ALA A 10 -17.33 -13.41 3.27
C ALA A 10 -17.42 -12.04 2.58
N GLY A 11 -18.33 -11.16 3.06
CA GLY A 11 -18.45 -9.79 2.54
C GLY A 11 -17.16 -8.97 2.73
N ILE A 12 -16.52 -9.07 3.90
CA ILE A 12 -15.25 -8.39 4.18
C ILE A 12 -14.12 -8.99 3.32
N VAL A 13 -14.09 -10.30 3.15
CA VAL A 13 -13.11 -10.99 2.29
C VAL A 13 -13.24 -10.52 0.84
N MET A 14 -14.47 -10.38 0.32
CA MET A 14 -14.72 -9.82 -1.01
C MET A 14 -14.26 -8.36 -1.12
N ALA A 15 -14.52 -7.53 -0.11
CA ALA A 15 -14.06 -6.15 -0.06
C ALA A 15 -12.52 -6.05 -0.11
N MET A 16 -11.82 -6.93 0.64
CA MET A 16 -10.36 -7.00 0.59
C MET A 16 -9.84 -7.50 -0.76
N LEU A 17 -10.47 -8.54 -1.30
CA LEU A 17 -10.07 -9.09 -2.58
C LEU A 17 -10.16 -8.04 -3.68
N VAL A 18 -11.25 -7.28 -3.75
CA VAL A 18 -11.42 -6.24 -4.78
C VAL A 18 -10.39 -5.13 -4.63
N SER A 19 -10.09 -4.68 -3.41
CA SER A 19 -9.07 -3.66 -3.18
C SER A 19 -7.66 -4.17 -3.53
N ALA A 20 -7.35 -5.40 -3.20
CA ALA A 20 -6.06 -6.02 -3.52
C ALA A 20 -5.92 -6.26 -5.04
N MET A 21 -6.97 -6.75 -5.69
CA MET A 21 -6.99 -6.94 -7.16
C MET A 21 -6.82 -5.62 -7.90
N ASP A 22 -7.55 -4.59 -7.52
CA ASP A 22 -7.48 -3.27 -8.14
C ASP A 22 -6.07 -2.69 -8.11
N THR A 23 -5.41 -2.81 -6.96
CA THR A 23 -4.02 -2.32 -6.80
C THR A 23 -3.02 -3.12 -7.65
N THR A 24 -3.24 -4.42 -7.82
CA THR A 24 -2.31 -5.31 -8.52
C THR A 24 -2.52 -5.28 -10.03
N ILE A 25 -3.78 -5.32 -10.49
CA ILE A 25 -4.13 -5.42 -11.91
C ILE A 25 -3.69 -4.17 -12.70
N ILE A 26 -3.77 -3.00 -12.08
CA ILE A 26 -3.39 -1.75 -12.73
C ILE A 26 -1.89 -1.70 -13.04
N ASN A 27 -1.04 -2.31 -12.22
CA ASN A 27 0.41 -2.32 -12.44
C ASN A 27 0.79 -3.04 -13.74
N THR A 28 0.06 -4.09 -14.13
CA THR A 28 0.32 -4.86 -15.35
C THR A 28 -0.32 -4.28 -16.59
N THR A 29 -1.44 -3.55 -16.44
CA THR A 29 -2.23 -3.03 -17.55
C THR A 29 -1.99 -1.56 -17.83
N MET A 30 -1.34 -0.84 -16.90
CA MET A 30 -1.10 0.60 -17.00
C MET A 30 -0.33 1.03 -18.24
N PRO A 31 0.67 0.26 -18.76
CA PRO A 31 1.34 0.59 -20.01
C PRO A 31 0.34 0.75 -21.18
N THR A 32 -0.53 -0.23 -21.39
CA THR A 32 -1.57 -0.19 -22.44
C THR A 32 -2.54 0.98 -22.27
N ILE A 33 -2.92 1.28 -21.01
CA ILE A 33 -3.78 2.43 -20.71
C ILE A 33 -3.10 3.74 -21.09
N ALA A 34 -1.80 3.86 -20.78
CA ALA A 34 -1.01 5.05 -21.08
C ALA A 34 -0.78 5.25 -22.59
N GLU A 35 -0.63 4.15 -23.35
CA GLU A 35 -0.56 4.19 -24.81
C GLU A 35 -1.87 4.69 -25.43
N GLU A 36 -3.03 4.20 -24.95
CA GLU A 36 -4.35 4.59 -25.50
C GLU A 36 -4.75 6.00 -25.10
N LEU A 37 -4.56 6.40 -23.83
CA LEU A 37 -4.99 7.70 -23.31
C LEU A 37 -3.95 8.81 -23.52
N GLY A 38 -2.71 8.48 -23.85
CA GLY A 38 -1.60 9.43 -23.97
C GLY A 38 -1.15 10.01 -22.61
N GLN A 39 -0.37 11.10 -22.66
CA GLN A 39 0.09 11.83 -21.46
C GLN A 39 0.85 10.96 -20.45
N PHE A 40 1.86 10.23 -20.93
CA PHE A 40 2.65 9.28 -20.13
C PHE A 40 3.23 9.90 -18.83
N HIS A 41 3.49 11.20 -18.81
CA HIS A 41 3.96 11.90 -17.60
C HIS A 41 2.98 11.80 -16.41
N LEU A 42 1.68 11.51 -16.68
CA LEU A 42 0.67 11.27 -15.65
C LEU A 42 0.59 9.80 -15.18
N TYR A 43 1.37 8.89 -15.77
CA TYR A 43 1.37 7.47 -15.41
C TYR A 43 1.48 7.25 -13.90
N ALA A 44 2.49 7.84 -13.26
CA ALA A 44 2.70 7.72 -11.83
C ALA A 44 1.55 8.30 -11.00
N TRP A 45 0.85 9.30 -11.52
CA TRP A 45 -0.25 9.96 -10.82
C TRP A 45 -1.50 9.11 -10.70
N THR A 46 -1.72 8.15 -11.60
CA THR A 46 -2.83 7.20 -11.49
C THR A 46 -2.69 6.34 -10.24
N PHE A 47 -1.46 5.99 -9.87
CA PHE A 47 -1.14 5.28 -8.64
C PHE A 47 -1.09 6.23 -7.43
N ALA A 48 -0.39 7.37 -7.56
CA ALA A 48 -0.18 8.31 -6.46
C ALA A 48 -1.50 8.88 -5.93
N SER A 49 -2.41 9.31 -6.81
CA SER A 49 -3.72 9.86 -6.40
C SER A 49 -4.53 8.85 -5.57
N TYR A 50 -4.59 7.60 -6.00
CA TYR A 50 -5.24 6.54 -5.26
C TYR A 50 -4.58 6.32 -3.89
N MET A 51 -3.25 6.21 -3.84
CA MET A 51 -2.50 5.94 -2.61
C MET A 51 -2.56 7.08 -1.59
N ILE A 52 -2.52 8.34 -2.03
CA ILE A 52 -2.66 9.50 -1.13
C ILE A 52 -3.99 9.44 -0.39
N PHE A 53 -5.11 9.33 -1.13
CA PHE A 53 -6.43 9.30 -0.51
C PHE A 53 -6.66 8.04 0.32
N THR A 54 -6.21 6.88 -0.15
CA THR A 54 -6.26 5.63 0.64
C THR A 54 -5.54 5.78 1.97
N THR A 55 -4.38 6.42 1.97
CA THR A 55 -3.55 6.57 3.18
C THR A 55 -4.16 7.58 4.15
N VAL A 56 -4.59 8.73 3.65
CA VAL A 56 -5.12 9.82 4.48
C VAL A 56 -6.49 9.47 5.08
N LEU A 57 -7.34 8.78 4.31
CA LEU A 57 -8.70 8.45 4.75
C LEU A 57 -8.76 7.27 5.73
N ALA A 58 -7.74 6.40 5.78
CA ALA A 58 -7.75 5.24 6.66
C ALA A 58 -7.90 5.59 8.16
N PRO A 59 -7.15 6.55 8.75
CA PRO A 59 -7.36 6.98 10.14
C PRO A 59 -8.72 7.64 10.37
N ILE A 60 -9.21 8.41 9.38
CA ILE A 60 -10.50 9.09 9.43
C ILE A 60 -11.65 8.08 9.43
N ALA A 61 -11.55 7.02 8.62
CA ALA A 61 -12.55 5.96 8.55
C ALA A 61 -12.78 5.28 9.91
N GLY A 62 -11.72 5.04 10.68
CA GLY A 62 -11.83 4.54 12.05
C GLY A 62 -12.70 5.44 12.92
N ARG A 63 -12.43 6.75 12.92
CA ARG A 63 -13.21 7.73 13.71
C ARG A 63 -14.65 7.88 13.22
N LEU A 64 -14.85 7.93 11.89
CA LEU A 64 -16.20 7.92 11.31
C LEU A 64 -17.00 6.69 11.76
N SER A 65 -16.34 5.54 11.85
CA SER A 65 -16.98 4.31 12.30
C SER A 65 -17.41 4.34 13.77
N ASP A 66 -16.64 5.04 14.60
CA ASP A 66 -16.98 5.25 16.00
C ASP A 66 -18.12 6.27 16.19
N MET A 67 -18.36 7.17 15.23
CA MET A 67 -19.42 8.18 15.24
C MET A 67 -20.74 7.65 14.63
N TYR A 68 -20.66 6.97 13.50
CA TYR A 68 -21.83 6.62 12.67
C TYR A 68 -22.13 5.13 12.58
N GLY A 69 -21.24 4.30 13.14
CA GLY A 69 -21.34 2.85 13.09
C GLY A 69 -20.52 2.24 11.97
N ARG A 70 -20.01 1.05 12.23
CA ARG A 70 -19.05 0.36 11.35
C ARG A 70 -19.66 -0.05 10.03
N LYS A 71 -20.89 -0.59 10.07
CA LYS A 71 -21.62 -1.04 8.88
C LYS A 71 -21.87 0.10 7.90
N LYS A 72 -22.38 1.23 8.40
CA LYS A 72 -22.73 2.37 7.54
C LYS A 72 -21.49 2.93 6.84
N VAL A 73 -20.40 3.09 7.59
CA VAL A 73 -19.14 3.67 7.04
C VAL A 73 -18.48 2.70 6.06
N LEU A 74 -18.44 1.39 6.35
CA LEU A 74 -17.92 0.39 5.41
C LEU A 74 -18.73 0.35 4.11
N LEU A 75 -20.08 0.36 4.20
CA LEU A 75 -20.93 0.37 3.01
C LEU A 75 -20.74 1.66 2.20
N ALA A 76 -20.59 2.82 2.84
CA ALA A 76 -20.26 4.07 2.16
C ALA A 76 -18.91 3.99 1.43
N GLY A 77 -17.89 3.41 2.07
CA GLY A 77 -16.57 3.16 1.44
C GLY A 77 -16.68 2.28 0.21
N LEU A 78 -17.43 1.16 0.30
CA LEU A 78 -17.66 0.26 -0.84
C LEU A 78 -18.43 0.93 -1.99
N VAL A 79 -19.44 1.74 -1.68
CA VAL A 79 -20.18 2.50 -2.71
C VAL A 79 -19.29 3.54 -3.38
N LEU A 80 -18.48 4.27 -2.62
CA LEU A 80 -17.51 5.23 -3.18
C LEU A 80 -16.45 4.53 -4.04
N PHE A 81 -15.94 3.38 -3.60
CA PHE A 81 -15.01 2.58 -4.39
C PHE A 81 -15.65 2.11 -5.70
N LEU A 82 -16.90 1.61 -5.63
CA LEU A 82 -17.68 1.20 -6.79
C LEU A 82 -17.88 2.34 -7.79
N LEU A 83 -18.29 3.51 -7.31
CA LEU A 83 -18.45 4.71 -8.14
C LEU A 83 -17.12 5.12 -8.77
N GLY A 84 -16.03 5.13 -8.00
CA GLY A 84 -14.70 5.39 -8.51
C GLY A 84 -14.28 4.40 -9.60
N SER A 85 -14.57 3.10 -9.42
CA SER A 85 -14.32 2.08 -10.44
C SER A 85 -15.12 2.30 -11.72
N LEU A 86 -16.41 2.62 -11.61
CA LEU A 86 -17.26 2.98 -12.77
C LEU A 86 -16.68 4.16 -13.53
N LEU A 87 -16.31 5.21 -12.82
CA LEU A 87 -15.72 6.42 -13.42
C LEU A 87 -14.36 6.11 -14.08
N CYS A 88 -13.49 5.33 -13.45
CA CYS A 88 -12.21 4.92 -14.02
C CYS A 88 -12.40 4.14 -15.33
N GLY A 89 -13.34 3.19 -15.36
CA GLY A 89 -13.66 2.45 -16.58
C GLY A 89 -14.25 3.31 -17.69
N ALA A 90 -14.89 4.44 -17.35
CA ALA A 90 -15.45 5.41 -18.32
C ALA A 90 -14.46 6.52 -18.70
N ALA A 91 -13.23 6.54 -18.17
CA ALA A 91 -12.26 7.60 -18.45
C ALA A 91 -11.87 7.67 -19.94
N GLN A 92 -11.78 8.91 -20.44
CA GLN A 92 -11.42 9.23 -21.84
C GLN A 92 -10.08 9.98 -21.94
N SER A 93 -9.46 10.31 -20.81
CA SER A 93 -8.14 10.93 -20.75
C SER A 93 -7.40 10.53 -19.48
N MET A 94 -6.07 10.65 -19.48
CA MET A 94 -5.26 10.38 -18.29
C MET A 94 -5.62 11.29 -17.12
N VAL A 95 -5.95 12.56 -17.37
CA VAL A 95 -6.38 13.50 -16.32
C VAL A 95 -7.67 13.00 -15.64
N GLN A 96 -8.67 12.57 -16.44
CA GLN A 96 -9.89 11.99 -15.88
C GLN A 96 -9.58 10.73 -15.06
N LEU A 97 -8.73 9.85 -15.58
CA LEU A 97 -8.36 8.63 -14.88
C LEU A 97 -7.70 8.96 -13.52
N VAL A 98 -6.77 9.91 -13.45
CA VAL A 98 -6.12 10.36 -12.21
C VAL A 98 -7.15 10.88 -11.20
N LEU A 99 -8.10 11.73 -11.63
CA LEU A 99 -9.14 12.27 -10.77
C LEU A 99 -10.11 11.17 -10.28
N PHE A 100 -10.48 10.24 -11.15
CA PHE A 100 -11.36 9.14 -10.79
C PHE A 100 -10.67 8.12 -9.88
N ARG A 101 -9.36 7.92 -10.06
CA ARG A 101 -8.53 7.14 -9.11
C ARG A 101 -8.48 7.78 -7.72
N ALA A 102 -8.48 9.11 -7.62
CA ALA A 102 -8.63 9.79 -6.33
C ALA A 102 -9.96 9.45 -5.64
N VAL A 103 -11.08 9.48 -6.38
CA VAL A 103 -12.40 9.08 -5.86
C VAL A 103 -12.39 7.62 -5.40
N GLN A 104 -11.82 6.73 -6.20
CA GLN A 104 -11.69 5.31 -5.87
C GLN A 104 -10.81 5.10 -4.63
N GLY A 105 -9.72 5.87 -4.52
CA GLY A 105 -8.82 5.89 -3.36
C GLY A 105 -9.51 6.34 -2.07
N ILE A 106 -10.44 7.30 -2.14
CA ILE A 106 -11.29 7.67 -0.99
C ILE A 106 -12.09 6.45 -0.51
N GLY A 107 -12.76 5.75 -1.42
CA GLY A 107 -13.49 4.52 -1.10
C GLY A 107 -12.61 3.44 -0.47
N ALA A 108 -11.46 3.17 -1.07
CA ALA A 108 -10.48 2.21 -0.57
C ALA A 108 -9.94 2.59 0.83
N GLY A 109 -9.61 3.87 1.05
CA GLY A 109 -9.13 4.37 2.33
C GLY A 109 -10.16 4.22 3.45
N ILE A 110 -11.44 4.37 3.11
CA ILE A 110 -12.53 4.12 4.06
C ILE A 110 -12.66 2.61 4.32
N MET A 111 -12.67 1.74 3.31
CA MET A 111 -12.99 0.33 3.50
C MET A 111 -11.83 -0.53 4.04
N ASN A 112 -10.57 -0.18 3.73
CA ASN A 112 -9.40 -1.02 4.03
C ASN A 112 -9.13 -1.29 5.53
N PRO A 113 -9.40 -0.39 6.49
CA PRO A 113 -9.22 -0.71 7.91
C PRO A 113 -10.28 -1.66 8.48
N PHE A 114 -11.46 -1.77 7.85
CA PHE A 114 -12.59 -2.53 8.42
C PHE A 114 -12.39 -4.03 8.58
N PRO A 115 -11.65 -4.74 7.71
CA PRO A 115 -11.36 -6.15 7.94
C PRO A 115 -10.78 -6.42 9.33
N ALA A 116 -9.77 -5.63 9.73
CA ALA A 116 -9.15 -5.75 11.05
C ALA A 116 -10.09 -5.33 12.18
N ILE A 117 -10.86 -4.23 11.98
CA ILE A 117 -11.81 -3.71 12.96
C ILE A 117 -12.92 -4.73 13.22
N ILE A 118 -13.62 -5.19 12.17
CA ILE A 118 -14.77 -6.10 12.31
C ILE A 118 -14.32 -7.49 12.78
N ALA A 119 -13.13 -7.95 12.35
CA ALA A 119 -12.55 -9.19 12.90
C ALA A 119 -12.31 -9.07 14.41
N GLY A 120 -11.88 -7.89 14.87
CA GLY A 120 -11.72 -7.59 16.29
C GLY A 120 -13.04 -7.62 17.07
N ASP A 121 -14.16 -7.25 16.44
CA ASP A 121 -15.49 -7.22 17.09
C ASP A 121 -16.18 -8.57 17.11
N LEU A 122 -16.05 -9.33 16.01
CA LEU A 122 -16.83 -10.57 15.81
C LEU A 122 -16.14 -11.82 16.33
N PHE A 123 -14.81 -11.78 16.50
CA PHE A 123 -14.04 -12.98 16.80
C PHE A 123 -13.15 -12.83 18.03
N SER A 124 -13.06 -13.90 18.82
CA SER A 124 -12.15 -13.96 19.96
C SER A 124 -10.67 -13.87 19.51
N VAL A 125 -9.79 -13.46 20.41
CA VAL A 125 -8.36 -13.25 20.14
C VAL A 125 -7.72 -14.48 19.49
N GLU A 126 -8.09 -15.70 19.95
CA GLU A 126 -7.56 -16.98 19.45
C GLU A 126 -7.92 -17.24 17.98
N LYS A 127 -9.07 -16.73 17.51
CA LYS A 127 -9.55 -16.91 16.14
C LYS A 127 -9.04 -15.81 15.20
N ARG A 128 -8.67 -14.63 15.72
CA ARG A 128 -8.21 -13.49 14.92
C ARG A 128 -6.99 -13.82 14.06
N GLY A 129 -6.06 -14.65 14.59
CA GLY A 129 -4.88 -15.09 13.84
C GLY A 129 -5.23 -15.85 12.56
N ARG A 130 -6.23 -16.75 12.62
CA ARG A 130 -6.69 -17.49 11.43
C ARG A 130 -7.40 -16.59 10.42
N ILE A 131 -8.15 -15.61 10.90
CA ILE A 131 -8.85 -14.65 10.05
C ILE A 131 -7.85 -13.69 9.39
N GLN A 132 -6.85 -13.25 10.12
CA GLN A 132 -5.76 -12.45 9.56
C GLN A 132 -4.97 -13.21 8.48
N ALA A 133 -4.74 -14.51 8.67
CA ALA A 133 -4.14 -15.37 7.66
C ALA A 133 -5.00 -15.46 6.39
N LEU A 134 -6.34 -15.54 6.53
CA LEU A 134 -7.28 -15.47 5.40
C LEU A 134 -7.16 -14.13 4.65
N PHE A 135 -7.08 -13.02 5.36
CA PHE A 135 -6.91 -11.70 4.76
C PHE A 135 -5.58 -11.59 3.99
N THR A 136 -4.50 -12.10 4.57
CA THR A 136 -3.20 -12.15 3.88
C THR A 136 -3.26 -13.03 2.63
N ALA A 137 -3.99 -14.16 2.69
CA ALA A 137 -4.17 -15.04 1.54
C ALA A 137 -4.93 -14.35 0.39
N MET A 138 -5.84 -13.40 0.67
CA MET A 138 -6.53 -12.64 -0.40
C MET A 138 -5.57 -11.73 -1.17
N TRP A 139 -4.61 -11.11 -0.50
CA TRP A 139 -3.55 -10.35 -1.17
C TRP A 139 -2.69 -11.25 -2.06
N GLY A 140 -2.30 -12.44 -1.56
CA GLY A 140 -1.57 -13.41 -2.37
C GLY A 140 -2.38 -13.92 -3.58
N LEU A 141 -3.67 -14.22 -3.36
CA LEU A 141 -4.56 -14.66 -4.43
C LEU A 141 -4.75 -13.57 -5.49
N SER A 142 -4.88 -12.32 -5.08
CA SER A 142 -4.97 -11.18 -6.01
C SER A 142 -3.70 -11.04 -6.85
N GLY A 143 -2.53 -11.28 -6.26
CA GLY A 143 -1.24 -11.26 -6.97
C GLY A 143 -1.15 -12.28 -8.10
N VAL A 144 -1.90 -13.37 -8.01
CA VAL A 144 -1.99 -14.39 -9.08
C VAL A 144 -3.11 -14.08 -10.07
N ILE A 145 -4.32 -13.78 -9.56
CA ILE A 145 -5.52 -13.60 -10.39
C ILE A 145 -5.46 -12.30 -11.19
N ALA A 146 -4.94 -11.20 -10.61
CA ALA A 146 -4.98 -9.89 -11.23
C ALA A 146 -4.19 -9.81 -12.55
N PRO A 147 -2.94 -10.31 -12.67
CA PRO A 147 -2.25 -10.34 -13.96
C PRO A 147 -2.97 -11.18 -15.00
N LEU A 148 -3.57 -12.32 -14.61
CA LEU A 148 -4.34 -13.19 -15.52
C LEU A 148 -5.57 -12.47 -16.05
N LEU A 149 -6.37 -11.86 -15.19
CA LEU A 149 -7.54 -11.10 -15.61
C LEU A 149 -7.16 -9.86 -16.41
N GLY A 150 -6.07 -9.17 -16.01
CA GLY A 150 -5.59 -7.99 -16.71
C GLY A 150 -5.21 -8.29 -18.16
N SER A 151 -4.45 -9.39 -18.41
CA SER A 151 -4.09 -9.81 -19.75
C SER A 151 -5.31 -10.23 -20.56
N LEU A 152 -6.21 -11.04 -19.98
CA LEU A 152 -7.43 -11.47 -20.68
C LEU A 152 -8.30 -10.29 -21.09
N PHE A 153 -8.49 -9.30 -20.21
CA PHE A 153 -9.30 -8.13 -20.53
C PHE A 153 -8.67 -7.27 -21.62
N VAL A 154 -7.34 -7.07 -21.59
CA VAL A 154 -6.64 -6.28 -22.60
C VAL A 154 -6.58 -6.99 -23.95
N GLU A 155 -6.34 -8.30 -23.96
CA GLU A 155 -6.21 -9.08 -25.20
C GLU A 155 -7.55 -9.31 -25.92
N TYR A 156 -8.62 -9.61 -25.16
CA TYR A 156 -9.91 -10.03 -25.76
C TYR A 156 -10.99 -8.94 -25.73
N TRP A 157 -10.87 -7.95 -24.86
CA TRP A 157 -11.88 -6.87 -24.73
C TRP A 157 -11.22 -5.50 -24.73
N THR A 158 -11.25 -4.79 -23.58
CA THR A 158 -10.58 -3.49 -23.38
C THR A 158 -10.05 -3.41 -21.95
N TRP A 159 -9.02 -2.61 -21.73
CA TRP A 159 -8.48 -2.36 -20.39
C TRP A 159 -9.55 -1.83 -19.41
N ARG A 160 -10.63 -1.24 -19.89
CA ARG A 160 -11.71 -0.70 -19.05
C ARG A 160 -12.33 -1.76 -18.16
N TRP A 161 -12.31 -3.03 -18.57
CA TRP A 161 -12.84 -4.15 -17.80
C TRP A 161 -12.06 -4.44 -16.52
N ILE A 162 -10.80 -3.98 -16.37
CA ILE A 162 -10.07 -4.09 -15.11
C ILE A 162 -10.76 -3.33 -13.97
N PHE A 163 -11.48 -2.26 -14.31
CA PHE A 163 -12.28 -1.49 -13.36
C PHE A 163 -13.70 -2.04 -13.24
N PHE A 164 -14.32 -2.44 -14.35
CA PHE A 164 -15.69 -2.94 -14.33
C PHE A 164 -15.82 -4.28 -13.60
N VAL A 165 -14.78 -5.12 -13.54
CA VAL A 165 -14.78 -6.37 -12.75
C VAL A 165 -14.97 -6.13 -11.25
N ASN A 166 -14.64 -4.94 -10.75
CA ASN A 166 -14.85 -4.57 -9.36
C ASN A 166 -16.35 -4.43 -9.03
N ILE A 167 -17.20 -4.13 -10.03
CA ILE A 167 -18.64 -3.88 -9.84
C ILE A 167 -19.36 -5.10 -9.26
N PRO A 168 -19.35 -6.29 -9.90
CA PRO A 168 -20.03 -7.46 -9.36
C PRO A 168 -19.46 -7.87 -8.01
N ILE A 169 -18.16 -7.75 -7.79
CA ILE A 169 -17.52 -8.13 -6.53
C ILE A 169 -17.97 -7.18 -5.39
N CYS A 170 -18.02 -5.87 -5.65
CA CYS A 170 -18.53 -4.89 -4.68
C CYS A 170 -20.00 -5.11 -4.37
N ILE A 171 -20.83 -5.39 -5.38
CA ILE A 171 -22.26 -5.66 -5.17
C ILE A 171 -22.45 -6.91 -4.29
N VAL A 172 -21.74 -8.00 -4.58
CA VAL A 172 -21.77 -9.22 -3.77
C VAL A 172 -21.30 -8.93 -2.35
N SER A 173 -20.20 -8.16 -2.17
CA SER A 173 -19.71 -7.74 -0.87
C SER A 173 -20.77 -6.97 -0.08
N ILE A 174 -21.42 -5.98 -0.71
CA ILE A 174 -22.48 -5.17 -0.10
C ILE A 174 -23.65 -6.08 0.34
N LEU A 175 -24.14 -6.97 -0.53
CA LEU A 175 -25.25 -7.89 -0.22
C LEU A 175 -24.90 -8.80 0.96
N LEU A 176 -23.69 -9.35 1.01
CA LEU A 176 -23.19 -10.18 2.10
C LEU A 176 -23.04 -9.43 3.42
N LEU A 177 -22.86 -8.11 3.39
CA LEU A 177 -22.76 -7.25 4.57
C LEU A 177 -24.12 -6.76 5.07
N LEU A 178 -25.20 -6.87 4.29
CA LEU A 178 -26.54 -6.44 4.74
C LEU A 178 -27.00 -7.09 6.05
N PRO A 179 -26.78 -8.41 6.31
CA PRO A 179 -27.17 -9.05 7.56
C PRO A 179 -26.32 -8.63 8.78
N TYR A 180 -25.24 -7.84 8.58
CA TYR A 180 -24.40 -7.40 9.68
C TYR A 180 -25.19 -6.55 10.66
N ARG A 181 -25.28 -7.03 11.90
CA ARG A 181 -25.85 -6.31 13.03
C ARG A 181 -24.74 -5.98 14.00
N GLU A 182 -24.55 -4.72 14.26
CA GLU A 182 -23.60 -4.22 15.25
C GLU A 182 -24.34 -3.69 16.46
N VAL A 183 -23.77 -3.88 17.65
CA VAL A 183 -24.19 -3.16 18.84
C VAL A 183 -23.44 -1.84 18.80
N TYR A 184 -24.13 -0.80 18.34
CA TYR A 184 -23.54 0.50 18.14
C TYR A 184 -23.87 1.45 19.28
N GLN A 185 -22.85 1.99 19.90
CA GLN A 185 -22.96 3.11 20.83
C GLN A 185 -22.15 4.27 20.25
N PRO A 186 -22.81 5.40 19.92
CA PRO A 186 -22.11 6.58 19.41
C PRO A 186 -21.04 7.04 20.39
N ARG A 187 -19.83 7.24 19.91
CA ARG A 187 -18.74 7.84 20.69
C ARG A 187 -18.36 9.15 20.04
N PRO A 188 -18.27 10.25 20.81
CA PRO A 188 -17.80 11.50 20.26
C PRO A 188 -16.35 11.32 19.79
N ALA A 189 -16.11 11.59 18.51
CA ALA A 189 -14.77 11.57 17.92
C ALA A 189 -14.54 12.90 17.21
N ALA A 190 -13.37 13.49 17.41
CA ALA A 190 -12.94 14.66 16.65
C ALA A 190 -12.16 14.22 15.42
N ILE A 191 -12.53 14.78 14.27
CA ILE A 191 -11.84 14.55 12.99
C ILE A 191 -11.01 15.78 12.68
N ASP A 192 -9.74 15.57 12.38
CA ASP A 192 -8.84 16.63 11.97
C ASP A 192 -8.96 16.91 10.47
N TYR A 193 -10.00 17.64 10.09
CA TYR A 193 -10.21 18.03 8.69
C TYR A 193 -9.11 18.97 8.18
N ALA A 194 -8.64 19.91 9.03
CA ALA A 194 -7.62 20.86 8.64
C ALA A 194 -6.26 20.16 8.42
N GLY A 195 -5.85 19.28 9.35
CA GLY A 195 -4.65 18.45 9.17
C GLY A 195 -4.74 17.56 7.92
N THR A 196 -5.93 16.97 7.67
CA THR A 196 -6.18 16.17 6.45
C THR A 196 -5.95 16.99 5.18
N VAL A 197 -6.51 18.19 5.09
CA VAL A 197 -6.37 19.07 3.92
C VAL A 197 -4.94 19.54 3.76
N LEU A 198 -4.30 20.02 4.84
CA LEU A 198 -2.92 20.50 4.82
C LEU A 198 -1.96 19.40 4.36
N PHE A 199 -2.12 18.18 4.87
CA PHE A 199 -1.29 17.04 4.51
C PHE A 199 -1.51 16.66 3.03
N THR A 200 -2.76 16.46 2.62
CA THR A 200 -3.09 16.05 1.24
C THR A 200 -2.59 17.08 0.24
N ALA A 201 -2.86 18.37 0.47
CA ALA A 201 -2.41 19.43 -0.41
C ALA A 201 -0.87 19.56 -0.42
N GLY A 202 -0.22 19.47 0.75
CA GLY A 202 1.23 19.56 0.87
C GLY A 202 1.95 18.43 0.10
N VAL A 203 1.51 17.17 0.29
CA VAL A 203 2.06 16.03 -0.43
C VAL A 203 1.77 16.13 -1.93
N SER A 204 0.54 16.51 -2.32
CA SER A 204 0.19 16.66 -3.73
C SER A 204 1.05 17.72 -4.43
N LEU A 205 1.28 18.88 -3.80
CA LEU A 205 2.15 19.92 -4.36
C LEU A 205 3.60 19.44 -4.51
N LEU A 206 4.14 18.70 -3.51
CA LEU A 206 5.48 18.12 -3.64
C LEU A 206 5.55 17.13 -4.80
N LEU A 207 4.54 16.28 -4.96
CA LEU A 207 4.52 15.33 -6.07
C LEU A 207 4.32 16.03 -7.43
N MET A 208 3.63 17.20 -7.47
CA MET A 208 3.52 18.00 -8.71
C MET A 208 4.88 18.42 -9.28
N THR A 209 5.92 18.58 -8.45
CA THR A 209 7.29 18.89 -8.90
C THR A 209 7.86 17.86 -9.87
N THR A 210 7.33 16.64 -9.88
CA THR A 210 7.77 15.57 -10.78
C THR A 210 7.13 15.65 -12.17
N VAL A 211 6.02 16.40 -12.31
CA VAL A 211 5.21 16.47 -13.52
C VAL A 211 5.35 17.82 -14.23
N VAL A 212 5.45 18.91 -13.46
CA VAL A 212 5.54 20.26 -14.03
C VAL A 212 6.93 20.52 -14.61
N GLU A 213 6.96 21.23 -15.74
CA GLU A 213 8.20 21.65 -16.40
C GLU A 213 8.71 23.02 -15.90
N SER A 214 7.78 23.85 -15.39
CA SER A 214 8.08 25.19 -14.90
C SER A 214 7.51 25.41 -13.49
N GLY A 215 8.10 26.36 -12.75
CA GLY A 215 7.64 26.68 -11.41
C GLY A 215 7.95 25.63 -10.33
N ILE A 216 8.84 24.69 -10.59
CA ILE A 216 9.21 23.57 -9.67
C ILE A 216 9.50 24.09 -8.26
N ALA A 217 10.27 25.18 -8.15
CA ALA A 217 10.60 25.80 -6.85
C ALA A 217 9.36 26.30 -6.09
N LEU A 218 8.35 26.81 -6.81
CA LEU A 218 7.10 27.29 -6.20
C LEU A 218 6.28 26.12 -5.64
N TYR A 219 6.11 25.05 -6.42
CA TYR A 219 5.43 23.82 -5.96
C TYR A 219 6.15 23.17 -4.79
N ALA A 220 7.49 23.10 -4.84
CA ALA A 220 8.30 22.56 -3.74
C ALA A 220 8.16 23.41 -2.46
N ALA A 221 8.32 24.73 -2.59
CA ALA A 221 8.20 25.64 -1.46
C ALA A 221 6.78 25.64 -0.87
N GLY A 222 5.75 25.67 -1.72
CA GLY A 222 4.34 25.60 -1.29
C GLY A 222 4.03 24.27 -0.59
N GLY A 223 4.47 23.15 -1.15
CA GLY A 223 4.29 21.83 -0.55
C GLY A 223 5.00 21.69 0.81
N LEU A 224 6.26 22.12 0.90
CA LEU A 224 7.00 22.14 2.17
C LEU A 224 6.35 23.07 3.21
N ALA A 225 5.90 24.26 2.80
CA ALA A 225 5.22 25.20 3.69
C ALA A 225 3.94 24.58 4.26
N LEU A 226 3.11 23.91 3.43
CA LEU A 226 1.90 23.23 3.90
C LEU A 226 2.22 22.06 4.84
N LEU A 227 3.27 21.29 4.57
CA LEU A 227 3.68 20.21 5.49
C LEU A 227 4.25 20.74 6.82
N VAL A 228 4.95 21.88 6.81
CA VAL A 228 5.39 22.54 8.03
C VAL A 228 4.17 23.04 8.83
N LEU A 229 3.20 23.68 8.17
CA LEU A 229 1.93 24.09 8.77
C LEU A 229 1.15 22.89 9.32
N PHE A 230 1.11 21.78 8.57
CA PHE A 230 0.52 20.51 9.03
C PHE A 230 1.16 20.04 10.34
N VAL A 231 2.48 19.95 10.41
CA VAL A 231 3.19 19.52 11.63
C VAL A 231 2.93 20.48 12.81
N GLN A 232 2.88 21.80 12.55
CA GLN A 232 2.56 22.79 13.58
C GLN A 232 1.11 22.66 14.07
N TRP A 233 0.18 22.40 13.15
CA TRP A 233 -1.24 22.15 13.45
C TRP A 233 -1.40 20.87 14.30
N GLU A 234 -0.82 19.75 13.84
CA GLU A 234 -0.85 18.46 14.53
C GLU A 234 -0.33 18.50 15.97
N ARG A 235 0.72 19.33 16.22
CA ARG A 235 1.27 19.50 17.58
C ARG A 235 0.29 20.16 18.55
N ARG A 236 -0.70 20.88 18.06
CA ARG A 236 -1.66 21.65 18.87
C ARG A 236 -3.06 21.02 18.86
N HIS A 237 -3.34 20.15 17.92
CA HIS A 237 -4.67 19.55 17.77
C HIS A 237 -4.91 18.45 18.80
N ALA A 238 -6.09 18.45 19.44
CA ALA A 238 -6.43 17.48 20.49
C ALA A 238 -6.56 16.04 19.99
N SER A 239 -6.88 15.86 18.70
CA SER A 239 -7.04 14.56 18.04
C SER A 239 -6.30 14.54 16.70
N PRO A 240 -4.96 14.54 16.73
CA PRO A 240 -4.16 14.67 15.51
C PRO A 240 -4.35 13.49 14.55
N LEU A 241 -4.20 13.73 13.24
CA LEU A 241 -4.20 12.68 12.20
C LEU A 241 -3.01 11.74 12.44
N LEU A 242 -1.84 12.34 12.71
CA LEU A 242 -0.62 11.62 13.06
C LEU A 242 -0.27 11.85 14.54
N PRO A 243 -0.16 10.79 15.33
CA PRO A 243 0.18 10.89 16.76
C PRO A 243 1.68 11.19 16.93
N LEU A 244 2.06 12.46 16.80
CA LEU A 244 3.46 12.92 16.87
C LEU A 244 4.16 12.57 18.19
N ASN A 245 3.40 12.32 19.27
CA ASN A 245 3.92 11.85 20.54
C ASN A 245 4.64 10.49 20.45
N LEU A 246 4.24 9.62 19.51
CA LEU A 246 4.90 8.33 19.29
C LEU A 246 6.33 8.48 18.75
N PHE A 247 6.63 9.57 18.06
CA PHE A 247 7.99 9.88 17.59
C PHE A 247 8.97 10.24 18.71
N ARG A 248 8.50 10.47 19.95
CA ARG A 248 9.38 10.60 21.12
C ARG A 248 10.09 9.28 21.43
N ASN A 249 9.50 8.14 21.07
CA ASN A 249 10.18 6.86 21.14
C ASN A 249 11.09 6.70 19.91
N ARG A 250 12.40 6.84 20.13
CA ARG A 250 13.43 6.76 19.09
C ARG A 250 13.37 5.48 18.26
N GLN A 251 12.96 4.36 18.86
CA GLN A 251 12.85 3.07 18.16
C GLN A 251 11.66 3.05 17.21
N VAL A 252 10.51 3.53 17.67
CA VAL A 252 9.31 3.71 16.81
C VAL A 252 9.64 4.62 15.63
N THR A 253 10.37 5.72 15.89
CA THR A 253 10.81 6.64 14.83
C THR A 253 11.66 5.93 13.77
N TRP A 254 12.71 5.20 14.19
CA TRP A 254 13.59 4.55 13.23
C TRP A 254 12.93 3.41 12.46
N ILE A 255 12.00 2.67 13.07
CA ILE A 255 11.21 1.64 12.35
C ILE A 255 10.30 2.31 11.30
N ASN A 256 9.67 3.46 11.63
CA ASN A 256 8.84 4.19 10.67
C ASN A 256 9.67 4.79 9.52
N VAL A 257 10.81 5.41 9.84
CA VAL A 257 11.76 5.95 8.83
C VAL A 257 12.27 4.83 7.92
N ASN A 258 12.66 3.68 8.49
CA ASN A 258 13.08 2.52 7.71
C ASN A 258 11.95 2.02 6.79
N GLY A 259 10.72 1.92 7.32
CA GLY A 259 9.55 1.53 6.53
C GLY A 259 9.25 2.49 5.37
N PHE A 260 9.36 3.80 5.60
CA PHE A 260 9.25 4.81 4.54
C PHE A 260 10.33 4.62 3.47
N LEU A 261 11.60 4.59 3.87
CA LEU A 261 12.74 4.49 2.95
C LEU A 261 12.75 3.19 2.15
N ALA A 262 12.47 2.05 2.80
CA ALA A 262 12.43 0.76 2.14
C ALA A 262 11.37 0.72 1.03
N ASN A 263 10.17 1.27 1.30
CA ASN A 263 9.11 1.31 0.29
C ASN A 263 9.39 2.36 -0.79
N ALA A 264 9.93 3.53 -0.43
CA ALA A 264 10.32 4.56 -1.40
C ALA A 264 11.42 4.07 -2.36
N ALA A 265 12.34 3.25 -1.85
CA ALA A 265 13.46 2.75 -2.65
C ALA A 265 13.03 1.73 -3.72
N LEU A 266 12.13 0.80 -3.42
CA LEU A 266 11.99 -0.35 -4.29
C LEU A 266 10.56 -0.68 -4.72
N PHE A 267 9.51 -0.16 -4.06
CA PHE A 267 8.15 -0.45 -4.48
C PHE A 267 7.85 0.11 -5.88
N GLY A 268 8.42 1.27 -6.23
CA GLY A 268 8.32 1.84 -7.57
C GLY A 268 8.95 0.94 -8.62
N ALA A 269 10.12 0.32 -8.36
CA ALA A 269 10.74 -0.62 -9.28
C ALA A 269 9.82 -1.81 -9.58
N SER A 270 9.16 -2.38 -8.56
CA SER A 270 8.19 -3.46 -8.76
C SER A 270 6.93 -3.01 -9.54
N THR A 271 6.50 -1.77 -9.38
CA THR A 271 5.37 -1.19 -10.10
C THR A 271 5.67 -1.01 -11.59
N TYR A 272 6.90 -0.62 -11.93
CA TYR A 272 7.31 -0.38 -13.32
C TYR A 272 7.95 -1.60 -14.00
N LEU A 273 8.25 -2.68 -13.26
CA LEU A 273 8.83 -3.89 -13.84
C LEU A 273 7.97 -4.49 -14.98
N PRO A 274 6.63 -4.58 -14.86
CA PRO A 274 5.81 -5.03 -15.97
C PRO A 274 5.96 -4.15 -17.23
N TYR A 275 6.06 -2.84 -17.06
CA TYR A 275 6.29 -1.91 -18.17
C TYR A 275 7.64 -2.17 -18.83
N TYR A 276 8.72 -2.31 -18.04
CA TYR A 276 10.04 -2.68 -18.56
C TYR A 276 9.99 -3.96 -19.41
N LEU A 277 9.34 -5.01 -18.91
CA LEU A 277 9.27 -6.29 -19.61
C LEU A 277 8.44 -6.19 -20.90
N GLN A 278 7.35 -5.42 -20.88
CA GLN A 278 6.53 -5.17 -22.07
C GLN A 278 7.29 -4.36 -23.13
N ASP A 279 8.08 -3.37 -22.73
CA ASP A 279 9.00 -2.61 -23.61
C ASP A 279 10.05 -3.52 -24.26
N GLN A 280 10.48 -4.58 -23.56
CA GLN A 280 11.35 -5.64 -24.10
C GLN A 280 10.61 -6.69 -24.97
N GLY A 281 9.33 -6.46 -25.30
CA GLY A 281 8.53 -7.31 -26.16
C GLY A 281 7.81 -8.47 -25.47
N TRP A 282 7.74 -8.49 -24.14
CA TRP A 282 6.99 -9.51 -23.43
C TRP A 282 5.48 -9.23 -23.51
N SER A 283 4.67 -10.30 -23.55
CA SER A 283 3.23 -10.16 -23.42
C SER A 283 2.85 -9.65 -22.02
N ILE A 284 1.67 -9.00 -21.93
CA ILE A 284 1.10 -8.54 -20.65
C ILE A 284 1.00 -9.71 -19.66
N PHE A 285 0.56 -10.88 -20.17
CA PHE A 285 0.45 -12.10 -19.37
C PHE A 285 1.80 -12.54 -18.79
N MET A 286 2.84 -12.67 -19.62
CA MET A 286 4.17 -13.11 -19.18
C MET A 286 4.81 -12.14 -18.21
N SER A 287 4.66 -10.81 -18.43
CA SER A 287 5.15 -9.79 -17.50
C SER A 287 4.46 -9.88 -16.14
N GLY A 288 3.16 -10.19 -16.11
CA GLY A 288 2.41 -10.40 -14.87
C GLY A 288 2.80 -11.70 -14.15
N VAL A 289 2.96 -12.82 -14.89
CA VAL A 289 3.37 -14.11 -14.32
C VAL A 289 4.77 -14.02 -13.71
N ALA A 290 5.69 -13.26 -14.30
CA ALA A 290 7.02 -13.04 -13.72
C ALA A 290 6.98 -12.37 -12.33
N MET A 291 5.93 -11.57 -12.03
CA MET A 291 5.72 -10.98 -10.71
C MET A 291 5.27 -11.98 -9.64
N LEU A 292 4.88 -13.20 -10.01
CA LEU A 292 4.53 -14.25 -9.04
C LEU A 292 5.71 -14.62 -8.14
N GLY A 293 6.94 -14.44 -8.59
CA GLY A 293 8.13 -14.59 -7.75
C GLY A 293 8.05 -13.69 -6.51
N MET A 294 7.71 -12.40 -6.69
CA MET A 294 7.53 -11.45 -5.60
C MET A 294 6.39 -11.85 -4.66
N THR A 295 5.23 -12.22 -5.22
CA THR A 295 4.06 -12.63 -4.42
C THR A 295 4.37 -13.89 -3.61
N GLY A 296 4.99 -14.90 -4.22
CA GLY A 296 5.40 -16.13 -3.56
C GLY A 296 6.41 -15.89 -2.44
N GLY A 297 7.43 -15.09 -2.69
CA GLY A 297 8.42 -14.68 -1.69
C GLY A 297 7.76 -13.97 -0.50
N TRP A 298 6.84 -13.04 -0.76
CA TRP A 298 6.10 -12.32 0.28
C TRP A 298 5.27 -13.26 1.15
N MET A 299 4.48 -14.15 0.55
CA MET A 299 3.66 -15.11 1.29
C MET A 299 4.50 -16.06 2.16
N ILE A 300 5.57 -16.62 1.58
CA ILE A 300 6.46 -17.56 2.28
C ILE A 300 7.16 -16.89 3.46
N ALA A 301 7.56 -15.63 3.33
CA ALA A 301 8.33 -14.92 4.36
C ALA A 301 7.47 -14.34 5.48
N SER A 302 6.23 -13.92 5.21
CA SER A 302 5.40 -13.19 6.18
C SER A 302 5.08 -14.03 7.43
N VAL A 303 4.73 -15.29 7.26
CA VAL A 303 4.34 -16.18 8.39
C VAL A 303 5.54 -16.55 9.26
N PRO A 304 6.68 -17.03 8.72
CA PRO A 304 7.88 -17.30 9.52
C PRO A 304 8.41 -16.04 10.20
N ALA A 305 8.43 -14.89 9.54
CA ALA A 305 8.91 -13.63 10.10
C ALA A 305 8.18 -13.27 11.40
N GLY A 306 6.84 -13.46 11.44
CA GLY A 306 6.05 -13.25 12.65
C GLY A 306 6.40 -14.20 13.81
N ARG A 307 6.90 -15.40 13.52
CA ARG A 307 7.38 -16.36 14.55
C ARG A 307 8.83 -16.08 14.94
N TRP A 308 9.68 -15.79 13.98
CA TRP A 308 11.11 -15.55 14.22
C TRP A 308 11.36 -14.31 15.07
N ILE A 309 10.47 -13.31 15.03
CA ILE A 309 10.58 -12.11 15.88
C ILE A 309 10.60 -12.48 17.38
N LEU A 310 9.91 -13.55 17.80
CA LEU A 310 9.89 -14.01 19.19
C LEU A 310 11.25 -14.58 19.63
N ASN A 311 11.99 -15.19 18.71
CA ASN A 311 13.28 -15.83 18.99
C ASN A 311 14.46 -14.86 18.80
N TYR A 312 14.45 -14.10 17.70
CA TYR A 312 15.59 -13.27 17.27
C TYR A 312 15.40 -11.79 17.58
N GLY A 313 14.14 -11.35 17.86
CA GLY A 313 13.80 -9.94 17.99
C GLY A 313 13.59 -9.26 16.63
N TYR A 314 13.17 -7.98 16.66
CA TYR A 314 12.83 -7.26 15.43
C TYR A 314 14.05 -6.74 14.65
N ARG A 315 15.14 -6.30 15.32
CA ARG A 315 16.31 -5.70 14.65
C ARG A 315 16.99 -6.63 13.65
N PRO A 316 17.40 -7.88 14.00
CA PRO A 316 18.07 -8.76 13.04
C PRO A 316 17.22 -9.07 11.81
N LEU A 317 15.89 -9.19 12.00
CA LEU A 317 14.97 -9.47 10.91
C LEU A 317 14.74 -8.25 9.99
N ILE A 318 14.70 -7.03 10.54
CA ILE A 318 14.67 -5.81 9.74
C ILE A 318 15.97 -5.66 8.94
N VAL A 319 17.14 -5.92 9.56
CA VAL A 319 18.44 -5.90 8.86
C VAL A 319 18.46 -6.93 7.74
N LEU A 320 18.04 -8.16 8.01
CA LEU A 320 17.99 -9.23 6.99
C LEU A 320 17.03 -8.87 5.84
N GLY A 321 15.85 -8.32 6.15
CA GLY A 321 14.90 -7.86 5.13
C GLY A 321 15.50 -6.75 4.24
N ASN A 322 16.19 -5.77 4.85
CA ASN A 322 16.88 -4.72 4.09
C ASN A 322 18.07 -5.26 3.27
N LEU A 323 18.82 -6.25 3.76
CA LEU A 323 19.89 -6.91 3.00
C LEU A 323 19.33 -7.61 1.76
N LEU A 324 18.24 -8.37 1.91
CA LEU A 324 17.55 -9.01 0.78
C LEU A 324 17.03 -7.98 -0.21
N GLN A 325 16.56 -6.83 0.27
CA GLN A 325 16.13 -5.73 -0.57
C GLN A 325 17.30 -5.15 -1.39
N VAL A 326 18.47 -4.92 -0.78
CA VAL A 326 19.68 -4.46 -1.47
C VAL A 326 20.13 -5.46 -2.51
N VAL A 327 20.14 -6.76 -2.17
CA VAL A 327 20.50 -7.82 -3.13
C VAL A 327 19.55 -7.81 -4.32
N SER A 328 18.24 -7.75 -4.07
CA SER A 328 17.24 -7.67 -5.14
C SER A 328 17.41 -6.41 -5.99
N ALA A 329 17.63 -5.25 -5.37
CA ALA A 329 17.87 -3.99 -6.09
C ALA A 329 19.11 -4.06 -6.98
N ALA A 330 20.20 -4.67 -6.50
CA ALA A 330 21.41 -4.89 -7.30
C ALA A 330 21.15 -5.85 -8.47
N MET A 331 20.33 -6.89 -8.27
CA MET A 331 19.94 -7.80 -9.36
C MET A 331 19.12 -7.09 -10.45
N PHE A 332 18.30 -6.09 -10.10
CA PHE A 332 17.59 -5.29 -11.09
C PHE A 332 18.53 -4.54 -12.06
N LEU A 333 19.75 -4.20 -11.62
CA LEU A 333 20.75 -3.58 -12.50
C LEU A 333 21.29 -4.53 -13.58
N LEU A 334 21.09 -5.84 -13.43
CA LEU A 334 21.46 -6.86 -14.41
C LEU A 334 20.38 -7.08 -15.48
N LEU A 335 19.19 -6.48 -15.31
CA LEU A 335 18.17 -6.46 -16.36
C LEU A 335 18.74 -5.70 -17.58
N GLY A 336 18.46 -6.22 -18.77
CA GLY A 336 19.09 -5.77 -20.00
C GLY A 336 20.24 -6.67 -20.44
N THR A 337 21.00 -7.27 -19.50
CA THR A 337 21.96 -8.31 -19.80
C THR A 337 21.33 -9.70 -19.78
N PHE A 338 20.44 -9.92 -18.83
CA PHE A 338 19.68 -11.17 -18.66
C PHE A 338 18.19 -10.83 -18.62
N ASN A 339 17.48 -11.11 -19.70
CA ASN A 339 16.04 -10.80 -19.87
C ASN A 339 15.20 -12.08 -20.05
N ASP A 340 15.66 -13.22 -19.53
CA ASP A 340 14.86 -14.44 -19.60
C ASP A 340 13.85 -14.51 -18.44
N PHE A 341 12.76 -15.26 -18.68
CA PHE A 341 11.64 -15.41 -17.74
C PHE A 341 12.09 -15.91 -16.36
N TRP A 342 12.97 -16.90 -16.32
CA TRP A 342 13.41 -17.51 -15.07
C TRP A 342 14.26 -16.55 -14.26
N PHE A 343 15.10 -15.75 -14.94
CA PHE A 343 15.90 -14.73 -14.28
C PHE A 343 15.00 -13.69 -13.59
N VAL A 344 13.97 -13.16 -14.29
CA VAL A 344 13.04 -12.17 -13.72
C VAL A 344 12.23 -12.76 -12.57
N LEU A 345 11.76 -14.01 -12.69
CA LEU A 345 11.05 -14.70 -11.62
C LEU A 345 11.95 -14.88 -10.38
N ILE A 346 13.20 -15.29 -10.57
CA ILE A 346 14.17 -15.52 -9.49
C ILE A 346 14.56 -14.19 -8.83
N LEU A 347 14.79 -13.12 -9.58
CA LEU A 347 15.19 -11.84 -9.01
C LEU A 347 14.05 -11.16 -8.22
N SER A 348 12.80 -11.40 -8.61
CA SER A 348 11.64 -10.85 -7.90
C SER A 348 11.32 -11.59 -6.60
N PHE A 349 11.79 -12.83 -6.45
CA PHE A 349 11.53 -13.64 -5.25
C PHE A 349 12.19 -13.09 -3.97
N PRO A 350 13.51 -12.74 -3.94
CA PRO A 350 14.13 -12.07 -2.79
C PRO A 350 13.47 -10.74 -2.43
N LEU A 351 12.99 -9.99 -3.45
CA LEU A 351 12.22 -8.78 -3.23
C LEU A 351 10.93 -9.06 -2.46
N GLY A 352 10.20 -10.10 -2.85
CA GLY A 352 9.01 -10.53 -2.14
C GLY A 352 9.31 -10.93 -0.69
N ILE A 353 10.37 -11.70 -0.45
CA ILE A 353 10.83 -12.05 0.90
C ILE A 353 11.12 -10.80 1.72
N ALA A 354 11.84 -9.83 1.15
CA ALA A 354 12.16 -8.57 1.82
C ALA A 354 10.89 -7.82 2.22
N PHE A 355 9.93 -7.66 1.33
CA PHE A 355 8.64 -7.03 1.63
C PHE A 355 7.85 -7.79 2.71
N GLY A 356 7.79 -9.12 2.64
CA GLY A 356 7.11 -9.95 3.62
C GLY A 356 7.71 -9.80 5.03
N MET A 357 9.02 -9.84 5.12
CA MET A 357 9.74 -9.66 6.38
C MET A 357 9.58 -8.23 6.91
N LEU A 358 9.91 -7.22 6.12
CA LEU A 358 9.88 -5.82 6.55
C LEU A 358 8.47 -5.38 6.96
N SER A 359 7.43 -5.78 6.20
CA SER A 359 6.06 -5.43 6.53
C SER A 359 5.60 -6.04 7.84
N THR A 360 5.82 -7.34 8.03
CA THR A 360 5.38 -8.07 9.22
C THR A 360 6.15 -7.65 10.47
N VAL A 361 7.48 -7.61 10.36
CA VAL A 361 8.35 -7.34 11.51
C VAL A 361 8.25 -5.88 11.97
N SER A 362 8.11 -4.92 11.04
CA SER A 362 7.95 -3.51 11.41
C SER A 362 6.63 -3.26 12.15
N ILE A 363 5.51 -3.85 11.69
CA ILE A 363 4.22 -3.72 12.37
C ILE A 363 4.28 -4.31 13.78
N ILE A 364 4.78 -5.54 13.92
CA ILE A 364 4.90 -6.18 15.24
C ILE A 364 5.88 -5.40 16.12
N GLY A 365 7.00 -4.94 15.56
CA GLY A 365 8.01 -4.17 16.28
C GLY A 365 7.45 -2.88 16.89
N VAL A 366 6.72 -2.08 16.11
CA VAL A 366 6.13 -0.83 16.64
C VAL A 366 5.03 -1.10 17.67
N GLN A 367 4.26 -2.19 17.54
CA GLN A 367 3.24 -2.57 18.51
C GLN A 367 3.82 -2.97 19.87
N GLN A 368 5.02 -3.54 19.87
CA GLN A 368 5.70 -3.98 21.11
C GLN A 368 6.43 -2.85 21.84
N LEU A 369 6.66 -1.73 21.16
CA LEU A 369 7.37 -0.58 21.70
C LEU A 369 6.45 0.47 22.33
N VAL A 370 5.14 0.22 22.32
CA VAL A 370 4.11 1.15 22.83
C VAL A 370 3.17 0.44 23.80
N ALA A 371 2.44 1.22 24.58
CA ALA A 371 1.42 0.71 25.51
C ALA A 371 0.27 0.00 24.76
N PRO A 372 -0.43 -0.94 25.38
CA PRO A 372 -1.48 -1.74 24.73
C PRO A 372 -2.59 -0.92 24.06
N ASP A 373 -2.97 0.21 24.65
CA ASP A 373 -3.94 1.17 24.14
C ASP A 373 -3.45 1.95 22.92
N GLN A 374 -2.14 2.05 22.70
CA GLN A 374 -1.50 2.75 21.59
C GLN A 374 -1.12 1.84 20.42
N LYS A 375 -1.28 0.51 20.52
CA LYS A 375 -0.89 -0.45 19.49
C LYS A 375 -1.57 -0.18 18.14
N GLY A 376 -2.87 0.14 18.14
CA GLY A 376 -3.62 0.45 16.92
C GLY A 376 -3.08 1.70 16.22
N VAL A 377 -2.87 2.75 16.98
CA VAL A 377 -2.37 4.04 16.48
C VAL A 377 -0.93 3.92 15.95
N SER A 378 -0.07 3.17 16.65
CA SER A 378 1.30 2.89 16.22
C SER A 378 1.35 2.06 14.93
N THR A 379 0.44 1.10 14.78
CA THR A 379 0.29 0.32 13.55
C THR A 379 -0.13 1.19 12.37
N SER A 380 -1.13 2.06 12.60
CA SER A 380 -1.61 2.99 11.57
C SER A 380 -0.51 3.95 11.13
N LEU A 381 0.30 4.46 12.06
CA LEU A 381 1.46 5.30 11.76
C LEU A 381 2.49 4.56 10.89
N GLN A 382 2.78 3.30 11.20
CA GLN A 382 3.70 2.48 10.39
C GLN A 382 3.16 2.23 8.99
N MET A 383 1.87 1.90 8.84
CA MET A 383 1.24 1.73 7.53
C MET A 383 1.24 3.03 6.74
N PHE A 384 0.94 4.16 7.41
CA PHE A 384 1.00 5.49 6.83
C PHE A 384 2.40 5.82 6.29
N ALA A 385 3.45 5.64 7.10
CA ALA A 385 4.84 5.89 6.69
C ALA A 385 5.23 5.06 5.46
N ARG A 386 4.85 3.78 5.42
CA ARG A 386 5.09 2.89 4.28
C ARG A 386 4.36 3.35 3.02
N ASN A 387 3.07 3.68 3.14
CA ASN A 387 2.25 4.08 2.00
C ASN A 387 2.74 5.40 1.38
N ILE A 388 3.15 6.36 2.22
CA ILE A 388 3.76 7.60 1.74
C ILE A 388 5.10 7.32 1.06
N GLY A 389 5.94 6.42 1.64
CA GLY A 389 7.16 5.96 1.00
C GLY A 389 6.90 5.35 -0.37
N THR A 390 5.90 4.46 -0.46
CA THR A 390 5.46 3.86 -1.74
C THR A 390 5.05 4.93 -2.75
N THR A 391 4.18 5.86 -2.36
CA THR A 391 3.70 6.95 -3.23
C THR A 391 4.85 7.80 -3.74
N PHE A 392 5.75 8.21 -2.83
CA PHE A 392 6.93 9.00 -3.18
C PHE A 392 7.85 8.25 -4.14
N GLY A 393 8.16 6.98 -3.86
CA GLY A 393 9.03 6.16 -4.69
C GLY A 393 8.47 5.94 -6.09
N VAL A 394 7.21 5.55 -6.20
CA VAL A 394 6.53 5.35 -7.50
C VAL A 394 6.52 6.64 -8.32
N THR A 395 6.16 7.77 -7.71
CA THR A 395 6.08 9.05 -8.42
C THR A 395 7.46 9.54 -8.86
N LEU A 396 8.48 9.44 -7.99
CA LEU A 396 9.85 9.85 -8.33
C LEU A 396 10.44 8.99 -9.44
N MET A 397 10.27 7.67 -9.38
CA MET A 397 10.72 6.75 -10.43
C MET A 397 9.98 7.00 -11.74
N GLY A 398 8.67 7.27 -11.70
CA GLY A 398 7.91 7.65 -12.89
C GLY A 398 8.40 8.95 -13.52
N ALA A 399 8.79 9.94 -12.72
CA ALA A 399 9.40 11.17 -13.22
C ALA A 399 10.78 10.93 -13.87
N MET A 400 11.60 10.02 -13.29
CA MET A 400 12.87 9.62 -13.89
C MET A 400 12.64 8.99 -15.27
N LEU A 401 11.66 8.12 -15.39
CA LEU A 401 11.33 7.46 -16.65
C LEU A 401 10.77 8.45 -17.69
N ALA A 402 9.87 9.35 -17.28
CA ALA A 402 9.25 10.33 -18.18
C ALA A 402 10.23 11.41 -18.69
N LYS A 403 11.30 11.72 -17.94
CA LYS A 403 12.30 12.74 -18.30
C LYS A 403 13.56 12.16 -18.93
N ALA A 404 13.69 10.85 -18.99
CA ALA A 404 14.86 10.21 -19.61
C ALA A 404 14.83 10.40 -21.14
N PRO A 405 16.01 10.58 -21.78
CA PRO A 405 16.11 10.67 -23.25
C PRO A 405 15.63 9.39 -23.94
N GLU A 406 15.91 8.25 -23.33
CA GLU A 406 15.50 6.92 -23.80
C GLU A 406 14.87 6.12 -22.65
N VAL A 407 13.90 5.27 -22.97
CA VAL A 407 13.20 4.43 -21.98
C VAL A 407 14.18 3.55 -21.20
N ALA A 408 15.14 2.94 -21.88
CA ALA A 408 16.17 2.10 -21.27
C ALA A 408 17.02 2.85 -20.23
N GLU A 409 17.38 4.12 -20.52
CA GLU A 409 18.14 4.97 -19.61
C GLU A 409 17.29 5.35 -18.38
N GLY A 410 16.00 5.62 -18.59
CA GLY A 410 15.04 5.88 -17.51
C GLY A 410 14.95 4.71 -16.53
N PHE A 411 14.85 3.49 -17.02
CA PHE A 411 14.88 2.29 -16.18
C PHE A 411 16.20 2.13 -15.43
N ARG A 412 17.33 2.42 -16.07
CA ARG A 412 18.64 2.40 -15.41
C ARG A 412 18.71 3.40 -14.25
N TRP A 413 18.19 4.61 -14.42
CA TRP A 413 18.12 5.61 -13.34
C TRP A 413 17.23 5.13 -12.19
N MET A 414 16.07 4.53 -12.49
CA MET A 414 15.17 3.96 -11.50
C MET A 414 15.84 2.86 -10.67
N PHE A 415 16.53 1.92 -11.32
CA PHE A 415 17.19 0.81 -10.62
C PHE A 415 18.40 1.28 -9.80
N LEU A 416 19.15 2.28 -10.28
CA LEU A 416 20.21 2.93 -9.50
C LEU A 416 19.64 3.64 -8.27
N TYR A 417 18.56 4.41 -8.43
CA TYR A 417 17.84 5.03 -7.31
C TYR A 417 17.35 3.98 -6.31
N GLY A 418 16.73 2.91 -6.78
CA GLY A 418 16.28 1.79 -5.96
C GLY A 418 17.40 1.14 -5.15
N THR A 419 18.55 0.95 -5.77
CA THR A 419 19.74 0.39 -5.12
C THR A 419 20.30 1.34 -4.07
N ALA A 420 20.50 2.62 -4.41
CA ALA A 420 21.00 3.64 -3.49
C ALA A 420 20.05 3.84 -2.30
N GLY A 421 18.73 3.94 -2.56
CA GLY A 421 17.71 4.06 -1.53
C GLY A 421 17.66 2.83 -0.61
N SER A 422 17.83 1.63 -1.15
CA SER A 422 17.88 0.39 -0.36
C SER A 422 19.10 0.35 0.56
N LEU A 423 20.26 0.87 0.13
CA LEU A 423 21.46 1.01 0.97
C LEU A 423 21.22 2.01 2.11
N VAL A 424 20.56 3.14 1.82
CA VAL A 424 20.17 4.11 2.85
C VAL A 424 19.18 3.49 3.84
N SER A 425 18.20 2.75 3.36
CA SER A 425 17.26 2.00 4.21
C SER A 425 17.99 1.00 5.11
N LEU A 426 18.94 0.23 4.56
CA LEU A 426 19.77 -0.70 5.33
C LEU A 426 20.57 0.04 6.41
N ALA A 427 21.16 1.19 6.11
CA ALA A 427 21.88 1.99 7.09
C ALA A 427 20.97 2.40 8.26
N THR A 428 19.72 2.79 8.01
CA THR A 428 18.76 3.10 9.08
C THR A 428 18.38 1.89 9.93
N ALA A 429 18.38 0.69 9.36
CA ALA A 429 18.12 -0.55 10.11
C ALA A 429 19.14 -0.79 11.24
N PHE A 430 20.39 -0.37 11.05
CA PHE A 430 21.42 -0.47 12.11
C PHE A 430 21.22 0.53 13.26
N LEU A 431 20.47 1.62 13.04
CA LEU A 431 20.12 2.58 14.09
C LEU A 431 18.99 2.09 15.01
N ILE A 432 18.30 1.04 14.61
CA ILE A 432 17.30 0.36 15.42
C ILE A 432 18.03 -0.47 16.47
N ARG A 433 17.76 -0.20 17.77
CA ARG A 433 18.35 -1.00 18.84
C ARG A 433 17.62 -2.32 18.97
N GLY A 434 18.35 -3.40 19.25
CA GLY A 434 17.76 -4.73 19.45
C GLY A 434 16.85 -4.76 20.67
N GLY A 435 15.68 -5.35 20.52
CA GLY A 435 14.79 -5.73 21.62
C GLY A 435 14.19 -7.09 21.31
N ARG A 436 14.16 -7.99 22.27
CA ARG A 436 13.32 -9.19 22.20
C ARG A 436 11.94 -8.78 22.73
N PRO A 437 10.86 -9.24 22.10
CA PRO A 437 9.54 -9.10 22.71
C PRO A 437 9.56 -9.72 24.09
N ALA A 438 8.98 -9.03 25.06
CA ALA A 438 8.66 -9.67 26.34
C ALA A 438 7.76 -10.87 25.99
N ARG A 439 8.19 -12.11 26.29
CA ARG A 439 7.29 -13.25 26.31
C ARG A 439 6.19 -12.85 27.29
N GLU A 440 4.96 -12.74 26.83
CA GLU A 440 3.82 -12.71 27.72
C GLU A 440 3.95 -14.00 28.56
N VAL A 441 4.38 -13.85 29.79
CA VAL A 441 4.30 -14.92 30.77
C VAL A 441 2.82 -15.21 30.86
N ASN A 442 2.38 -16.39 30.41
CA ASN A 442 1.03 -16.87 30.59
C ASN A 442 0.71 -16.75 32.09
N ALA A 443 0.08 -15.65 32.50
CA ALA A 443 -0.62 -15.53 33.75
C ALA A 443 -1.97 -16.22 33.51
N GLY A 444 -1.95 -17.52 33.73
CA GLY A 444 -3.11 -18.37 33.53
C GLY A 444 -2.77 -19.80 33.83
N ALA A 445 -2.48 -20.13 35.12
CA ALA A 445 -2.78 -21.42 35.67
C ALA A 445 -4.18 -21.38 36.28
#